data_50c225faf1ae4a45802ec81c1cc1af9c
#
_entry.id   50c225faf1ae4a45802ec81c1cc1af9c
#
_cell.length_a   1.000
_cell.length_b   1.000
_cell.length_c   1.000
_cell.angle_alpha   90.00
_cell.angle_beta   90.00
_cell.angle_gamma   90.00
#
_symmetry.space_group_name_H-M   'P 1'
#
loop_
_entity.id
_entity.type
_entity.pdbx_description
1 polymer ?
#
loop_
_entity_poly.entity_id
_entity_poly.type
_entity_poly.pdbx_seq_one_letter_code
_entity_poly.pdbx_strand_id
1 'polypeptide(L)'
;RRNVDDPQVLKGKSLFHQANCQGCHVPSFTTGADAAEPELANQTIRPYTDLLLHDVGPGLADGRPEFLANGQEWRTPPLWGIGLTEAVNGHTQFLHDGRARNLMEAILWHGGEAAGSRDMVLTFDAEQRAALLAFLNSL
;
A
#
# COMPACT_ATOMS: atom_id res chain seq x y z
N ARG A 1 -12.21 1.97 6.30
CA ARG A 1 -11.70 0.67 6.78
C ARG A 1 -12.85 -0.15 7.37
N ARG A 2 -12.93 -1.43 7.03
CA ARG A 2 -13.89 -2.40 7.56
C ARG A 2 -13.32 -3.08 8.81
N ASN A 3 -14.19 -3.68 9.64
CA ASN A 3 -13.82 -4.48 10.81
C ASN A 3 -12.82 -3.77 11.74
N VAL A 4 -13.07 -2.49 12.03
CA VAL A 4 -12.11 -1.59 12.70
C VAL A 4 -11.74 -2.03 14.12
N ASP A 5 -12.61 -2.79 14.77
CA ASP A 5 -12.44 -3.26 16.15
C ASP A 5 -12.01 -4.74 16.23
N ASP A 6 -11.82 -5.41 15.08
CA ASP A 6 -11.32 -6.78 15.05
C ASP A 6 -9.89 -6.84 15.58
N PRO A 7 -9.59 -7.67 16.61
CA PRO A 7 -8.25 -7.75 17.18
C PRO A 7 -7.16 -8.13 16.17
N GLN A 8 -7.47 -8.97 15.18
CA GLN A 8 -6.54 -9.35 14.14
C GLN A 8 -6.24 -8.17 13.21
N VAL A 9 -7.24 -7.38 12.85
CA VAL A 9 -7.08 -6.15 12.05
C VAL A 9 -6.27 -5.10 12.81
N LEU A 10 -6.50 -4.95 14.12
CA LEU A 10 -5.73 -4.03 14.97
C LEU A 10 -4.26 -4.48 15.10
N LYS A 11 -4.02 -5.78 15.31
CA LYS A 11 -2.67 -6.35 15.30
C LYS A 11 -1.99 -6.12 13.96
N GLY A 12 -2.68 -6.36 12.85
CA GLY A 12 -2.16 -6.13 11.51
C GLY A 12 -1.80 -4.68 11.24
N LYS A 13 -2.59 -3.73 11.74
CA LYS A 13 -2.25 -2.30 11.68
C LYS A 13 -0.95 -1.99 12.43
N SER A 14 -0.76 -2.56 13.61
CA SER A 14 0.50 -2.39 14.37
C SER A 14 1.70 -2.96 13.58
N LEU A 15 1.55 -4.13 12.97
CA LEU A 15 2.59 -4.77 12.15
C LEU A 15 2.91 -3.96 10.88
N PHE A 16 1.91 -3.34 10.26
CA PHE A 16 2.10 -2.41 9.15
C PHE A 16 2.99 -1.22 9.53
N HIS A 17 2.80 -0.67 10.74
CA HIS A 17 3.69 0.36 11.29
C HIS A 17 5.06 -0.20 11.67
N GLN A 18 5.12 -1.37 12.29
CA GLN A 18 6.39 -2.02 12.66
C GLN A 18 7.29 -2.28 11.45
N ALA A 19 6.69 -2.69 10.32
CA ALA A 19 7.40 -2.90 9.06
C ALA A 19 7.68 -1.60 8.29
N ASN A 20 7.36 -0.43 8.85
CA ASN A 20 7.54 0.89 8.23
C ASN A 20 6.82 1.08 6.87
N CYS A 21 5.75 0.32 6.61
CA CYS A 21 4.97 0.48 5.38
C CYS A 21 4.36 1.88 5.23
N GLN A 22 4.05 2.54 6.36
CA GLN A 22 3.52 3.90 6.38
C GLN A 22 4.55 4.97 5.94
N GLY A 23 5.81 4.62 5.75
CA GLY A 23 6.82 5.53 5.22
C GLY A 23 6.47 6.04 3.82
N CYS A 24 5.87 5.17 2.99
CA CYS A 24 5.33 5.50 1.68
C CYS A 24 3.79 5.44 1.68
N HIS A 25 3.19 4.45 2.30
CA HIS A 25 1.74 4.32 2.43
C HIS A 25 1.21 5.16 3.60
N VAL A 26 1.34 6.49 3.49
CA VAL A 26 0.92 7.46 4.51
C VAL A 26 -0.57 7.31 4.80
N PRO A 27 -0.96 7.07 6.08
CA PRO A 27 -2.33 6.65 6.41
C PRO A 27 -3.42 7.68 6.14
N SER A 28 -3.12 8.98 6.24
CA SER A 28 -4.15 10.01 6.12
C SER A 28 -3.60 11.37 5.72
N PHE A 29 -4.45 12.14 5.04
CA PHE A 29 -4.25 13.55 4.74
C PHE A 29 -5.50 14.36 5.13
N THR A 30 -5.33 15.67 5.24
CA THR A 30 -6.45 16.61 5.24
C THR A 30 -6.41 17.37 3.93
N THR A 31 -7.53 17.41 3.21
CA THR A 31 -7.66 18.17 1.95
C THR A 31 -7.55 19.66 2.20
N GLY A 32 -7.10 20.41 1.20
CA GLY A 32 -6.94 21.87 1.30
C GLY A 32 -8.27 22.59 1.59
N ALA A 33 -8.16 23.76 2.20
CA ALA A 33 -9.32 24.62 2.46
C ALA A 33 -9.88 25.25 1.18
N ASP A 34 -9.08 25.27 0.11
CA ASP A 34 -9.35 25.86 -1.20
C ASP A 34 -9.73 24.82 -2.26
N ALA A 35 -10.25 23.65 -1.83
CA ALA A 35 -10.74 22.65 -2.77
C ALA A 35 -11.83 23.25 -3.69
N ALA A 36 -11.78 22.89 -4.98
CA ALA A 36 -12.71 23.41 -5.98
C ALA A 36 -14.18 23.16 -5.62
N GLU A 37 -14.45 22.02 -4.99
CA GLU A 37 -15.76 21.65 -4.45
C GLU A 37 -15.73 21.86 -2.93
N PRO A 38 -16.57 22.74 -2.37
CA PRO A 38 -16.55 23.08 -0.95
C PRO A 38 -16.71 21.85 -0.03
N GLU A 39 -17.46 20.85 -0.46
CA GLU A 39 -17.69 19.59 0.27
C GLU A 39 -16.41 18.76 0.44
N LEU A 40 -15.40 18.99 -0.42
CA LEU A 40 -14.11 18.32 -0.37
C LEU A 40 -13.07 19.09 0.46
N ALA A 41 -13.38 20.33 0.89
CA ALA A 41 -12.46 21.13 1.69
C ALA A 41 -12.35 20.60 3.13
N ASN A 42 -11.13 20.65 3.68
CA ASN A 42 -10.84 20.29 5.07
C ASN A 42 -11.31 18.86 5.47
N GLN A 43 -11.38 17.94 4.52
CA GLN A 43 -11.78 16.56 4.79
C GLN A 43 -10.57 15.70 5.18
N THR A 44 -10.71 14.91 6.24
CA THR A 44 -9.71 13.88 6.57
C THR A 44 -9.96 12.65 5.71
N ILE A 45 -9.04 12.38 4.80
CA ILE A 45 -9.05 11.19 3.93
C ILE A 45 -7.99 10.18 4.38
N ARG A 46 -8.19 8.90 4.07
CA ARG A 46 -7.27 7.81 4.46
C ARG A 46 -6.87 6.96 3.25
N PRO A 47 -6.09 7.53 2.33
CA PRO A 47 -5.73 6.84 1.09
C PRO A 47 -4.62 5.80 1.26
N TYR A 48 -3.81 5.88 2.30
CA TYR A 48 -2.62 5.04 2.49
C TYR A 48 -1.65 5.14 1.32
N THR A 49 -1.21 6.36 1.03
CA THR A 49 -0.21 6.71 0.01
C THR A 49 0.38 8.08 0.32
N ASP A 50 1.59 8.34 -0.13
CA ASP A 50 2.17 9.69 -0.19
C ASP A 50 2.05 10.32 -1.59
N LEU A 51 1.61 9.54 -2.59
CA LEU A 51 1.53 9.90 -4.00
C LEU A 51 2.89 10.23 -4.65
N LEU A 52 4.00 9.92 -3.99
CA LEU A 52 5.35 10.17 -4.47
C LEU A 52 5.88 9.00 -5.31
N LEU A 53 6.93 9.26 -6.08
CA LEU A 53 7.72 8.26 -6.78
C LEU A 53 8.79 7.70 -5.85
N HIS A 54 8.95 6.38 -5.87
CA HIS A 54 9.99 5.67 -5.13
C HIS A 54 10.68 4.65 -6.03
N ASP A 55 11.99 4.54 -5.92
CA ASP A 55 12.74 3.46 -6.57
C ASP A 55 12.46 2.15 -5.82
N VAL A 56 11.71 1.27 -6.45
CA VAL A 56 11.35 -0.05 -5.92
C VAL A 56 12.26 -1.16 -6.43
N GLY A 57 13.36 -0.79 -7.05
CA GLY A 57 14.44 -1.68 -7.48
C GLY A 57 14.19 -2.37 -8.82
N PRO A 58 15.20 -3.11 -9.30
CA PRO A 58 15.18 -3.71 -10.65
C PRO A 58 14.13 -4.82 -10.79
N GLY A 59 13.66 -5.42 -9.70
CA GLY A 59 12.63 -6.48 -9.74
C GLY A 59 11.29 -6.01 -10.28
N LEU A 60 10.96 -4.74 -10.10
CA LEU A 60 9.71 -4.11 -10.57
C LEU A 60 9.93 -3.15 -11.75
N ALA A 61 11.17 -3.00 -12.21
CA ALA A 61 11.48 -2.13 -13.32
C ALA A 61 10.84 -2.61 -14.64
N ASP A 62 10.31 -1.66 -15.41
CA ASP A 62 9.88 -1.89 -16.80
C ASP A 62 10.88 -1.32 -17.81
N GLY A 63 11.92 -0.62 -17.35
CA GLY A 63 12.93 0.00 -18.18
C GLY A 63 12.44 1.19 -19.01
N ARG A 64 11.20 1.67 -18.75
CA ARG A 64 10.59 2.76 -19.49
C ARG A 64 10.62 4.05 -18.66
N PRO A 65 11.44 5.05 -19.04
CA PRO A 65 11.37 6.35 -18.37
C PRO A 65 10.10 7.10 -18.75
N GLU A 66 9.56 7.86 -17.79
CA GLU A 66 8.43 8.76 -18.02
C GLU A 66 8.70 10.12 -17.38
N PHE A 67 8.83 11.18 -18.18
CA PHE A 67 9.33 12.50 -17.79
C PHE A 67 10.66 12.38 -17.04
N LEU A 68 10.68 12.71 -15.74
CA LEU A 68 11.89 12.64 -14.91
C LEU A 68 12.02 11.31 -14.17
N ALA A 69 10.97 10.49 -14.16
CA ALA A 69 11.02 9.16 -13.55
C ALA A 69 11.83 8.19 -14.43
N ASN A 70 12.70 7.40 -13.81
CA ASN A 70 13.36 6.28 -14.47
C ASN A 70 12.47 5.02 -14.43
N GLY A 71 12.86 3.95 -15.11
CA GLY A 71 12.04 2.73 -15.19
C GLY A 71 11.99 1.88 -13.92
N GLN A 72 12.57 2.31 -12.80
CA GLN A 72 12.47 1.67 -11.48
C GLN A 72 11.60 2.47 -10.52
N GLU A 73 11.24 3.69 -10.87
CA GLU A 73 10.49 4.60 -10.00
C GLU A 73 9.00 4.50 -10.26
N TRP A 74 8.26 4.14 -9.23
CA TRP A 74 6.81 3.96 -9.27
C TRP A 74 6.12 4.82 -8.22
N ARG A 75 5.00 5.43 -8.62
CA ARG A 75 4.16 6.18 -7.69
C ARG A 75 3.52 5.21 -6.70
N THR A 76 3.60 5.51 -5.41
CA THR A 76 2.90 4.77 -4.36
C THR A 76 1.39 4.77 -4.65
N PRO A 77 0.77 3.61 -4.96
CA PRO A 77 -0.67 3.56 -5.18
C PRO A 77 -1.42 3.69 -3.85
N PRO A 78 -2.60 4.33 -3.84
CA PRO A 78 -3.49 4.29 -2.68
C PRO A 78 -3.90 2.85 -2.33
N LEU A 79 -3.93 2.53 -1.03
CA LEU A 79 -4.39 1.21 -0.57
C LEU A 79 -5.86 1.20 -0.14
N TRP A 80 -6.55 2.34 -0.11
CA TRP A 80 -7.97 2.36 0.17
C TRP A 80 -8.75 1.53 -0.87
N GLY A 81 -9.60 0.62 -0.40
CA GLY A 81 -10.35 -0.28 -1.26
C GLY A 81 -9.58 -1.51 -1.76
N ILE A 82 -8.28 -1.66 -1.42
CA ILE A 82 -7.47 -2.78 -1.93
C ILE A 82 -8.06 -4.15 -1.55
N GLY A 83 -8.66 -4.26 -0.37
CA GLY A 83 -9.33 -5.49 0.06
C GLY A 83 -10.64 -5.81 -0.68
N LEU A 84 -11.09 -4.92 -1.58
CA LEU A 84 -12.27 -5.13 -2.43
C LEU A 84 -11.90 -5.44 -3.88
N THR A 85 -10.61 -5.55 -4.20
CA THR A 85 -10.12 -5.73 -5.58
C THR A 85 -10.79 -6.93 -6.26
N GLU A 86 -10.87 -8.08 -5.59
CA GLU A 86 -11.51 -9.26 -6.16
C GLU A 86 -13.02 -9.06 -6.39
N ALA A 87 -13.69 -8.46 -5.41
CA ALA A 87 -15.15 -8.23 -5.50
C ALA A 87 -15.51 -7.24 -6.62
N VAL A 88 -14.65 -6.24 -6.90
CA VAL A 88 -14.91 -5.19 -7.89
C VAL A 88 -14.38 -5.58 -9.26
N ASN A 89 -13.17 -6.14 -9.33
CA ASN A 89 -12.46 -6.37 -10.59
C ASN A 89 -12.51 -7.83 -11.05
N GLY A 90 -12.96 -8.76 -10.20
CA GLY A 90 -13.00 -10.19 -10.52
C GLY A 90 -11.64 -10.89 -10.52
N HIS A 91 -10.60 -10.26 -9.98
CA HIS A 91 -9.24 -10.82 -9.88
C HIS A 91 -8.49 -10.26 -8.67
N THR A 92 -7.37 -10.91 -8.32
CA THR A 92 -6.46 -10.50 -7.24
C THR A 92 -5.05 -10.20 -7.74
N GLN A 93 -4.94 -9.68 -8.95
CA GLN A 93 -3.66 -9.29 -9.54
C GLN A 93 -3.29 -7.88 -9.08
N PHE A 94 -2.11 -7.74 -8.46
CA PHE A 94 -1.63 -6.51 -7.87
C PHE A 94 -0.31 -6.05 -8.53
N LEU A 95 0.17 -4.88 -8.14
CA LEU A 95 1.26 -4.11 -8.72
C LEU A 95 0.87 -3.50 -10.08
N HIS A 96 1.76 -2.68 -10.66
CA HIS A 96 1.48 -1.92 -11.88
C HIS A 96 1.20 -2.79 -13.11
N ASP A 97 1.71 -4.01 -13.12
CA ASP A 97 1.60 -4.97 -14.24
C ASP A 97 0.81 -6.24 -13.90
N GLY A 98 0.24 -6.32 -12.70
CA GLY A 98 -0.58 -7.45 -12.27
C GLY A 98 0.20 -8.73 -11.93
N ARG A 99 1.53 -8.67 -11.83
CA ARG A 99 2.36 -9.88 -11.59
C ARG A 99 2.14 -10.54 -10.25
N ALA A 100 1.75 -9.78 -9.23
CA ALA A 100 1.49 -10.33 -7.90
C ALA A 100 0.06 -10.88 -7.82
N ARG A 101 -0.08 -12.16 -7.53
CA ARG A 101 -1.34 -12.90 -7.49
C ARG A 101 -2.14 -12.66 -6.21
N ASN A 102 -1.52 -12.11 -5.19
CA ASN A 102 -2.13 -11.80 -3.89
C ASN A 102 -1.33 -10.71 -3.17
N LEU A 103 -1.88 -10.18 -2.07
CA LEU A 103 -1.26 -9.10 -1.30
C LEU A 103 0.10 -9.49 -0.70
N MET A 104 0.28 -10.73 -0.24
CA MET A 104 1.57 -11.16 0.29
C MET A 104 2.63 -11.18 -0.81
N GLU A 105 2.30 -11.67 -1.99
CA GLU A 105 3.21 -11.66 -3.13
C GLU A 105 3.56 -10.22 -3.55
N ALA A 106 2.59 -9.30 -3.51
CA ALA A 106 2.85 -7.89 -3.76
C ALA A 106 3.87 -7.32 -2.75
N ILE A 107 3.72 -7.62 -1.46
CA ILE A 107 4.69 -7.20 -0.42
C ILE A 107 6.09 -7.77 -0.72
N LEU A 108 6.19 -9.04 -1.12
CA LEU A 108 7.48 -9.69 -1.39
C LEU A 108 8.20 -9.14 -2.62
N TRP A 109 7.48 -8.51 -3.55
CA TRP A 109 8.07 -7.81 -4.69
C TRP A 109 8.70 -6.45 -4.34
N HIS A 110 8.40 -5.90 -3.17
CA HIS A 110 8.96 -4.61 -2.76
C HIS A 110 10.49 -4.69 -2.64
N GLY A 111 11.18 -3.89 -3.44
CA GLY A 111 12.65 -3.78 -3.48
C GLY A 111 13.10 -2.33 -3.33
N GLY A 112 14.35 -2.03 -3.67
CA GLY A 112 14.89 -0.67 -3.61
C GLY A 112 14.64 0.00 -2.25
N GLU A 113 14.03 1.18 -2.25
CA GLU A 113 13.69 1.94 -1.04
C GLU A 113 12.75 1.15 -0.10
N ALA A 114 11.91 0.28 -0.63
CA ALA A 114 10.97 -0.52 0.15
C ALA A 114 11.53 -1.86 0.66
N ALA A 115 12.78 -2.20 0.31
CA ALA A 115 13.40 -3.48 0.68
C ALA A 115 13.40 -3.73 2.20
N GLY A 116 13.71 -2.69 2.99
CA GLY A 116 13.71 -2.82 4.46
C GLY A 116 12.35 -3.20 5.04
N SER A 117 11.28 -2.67 4.49
CA SER A 117 9.89 -3.02 4.89
C SER A 117 9.56 -4.47 4.53
N ARG A 118 9.90 -4.91 3.32
CA ARG A 118 9.77 -6.32 2.90
C ARG A 118 10.54 -7.25 3.83
N ASP A 119 11.80 -6.94 4.10
CA ASP A 119 12.68 -7.79 4.90
C ASP A 119 12.16 -7.91 6.34
N MET A 120 11.58 -6.85 6.90
CA MET A 120 10.89 -6.92 8.19
C MET A 120 9.70 -7.89 8.12
N VAL A 121 8.87 -7.85 7.08
CA VAL A 121 7.73 -8.78 6.92
C VAL A 121 8.21 -10.22 6.77
N LEU A 122 9.37 -10.47 6.19
CA LEU A 122 9.97 -11.81 6.11
C LEU A 122 10.29 -12.40 7.49
N THR A 123 10.54 -11.56 8.51
CA THR A 123 10.77 -12.02 9.89
C THR A 123 9.48 -12.39 10.64
N PHE A 124 8.32 -11.97 10.14
CA PHE A 124 7.05 -12.24 10.78
C PHE A 124 6.69 -13.72 10.74
N ASP A 125 6.12 -14.22 11.82
CA ASP A 125 5.53 -15.56 11.85
C ASP A 125 4.24 -15.65 11.03
N ALA A 126 3.66 -16.84 10.94
CA ALA A 126 2.45 -17.08 10.15
C ALA A 126 1.24 -16.27 10.67
N GLU A 127 1.10 -16.15 12.00
CA GLU A 127 0.00 -15.39 12.63
C GLU A 127 0.14 -13.88 12.37
N GLN A 128 1.35 -13.36 12.47
CA GLN A 128 1.65 -11.97 12.20
C GLN A 128 1.39 -11.63 10.73
N ARG A 129 1.81 -12.49 9.79
CA ARG A 129 1.51 -12.29 8.37
C ARG A 129 0.02 -12.34 8.08
N ALA A 130 -0.71 -13.26 8.70
CA ALA A 130 -2.17 -13.32 8.57
C ALA A 130 -2.85 -12.05 9.11
N ALA A 131 -2.38 -11.51 10.23
CA ALA A 131 -2.90 -10.27 10.80
C ALA A 131 -2.60 -9.07 9.87
N LEU A 132 -1.38 -8.96 9.31
CA LEU A 132 -1.04 -7.92 8.34
C LEU A 132 -1.98 -7.95 7.13
N LEU A 133 -2.23 -9.15 6.58
CA LEU A 133 -3.17 -9.32 5.46
C LEU A 133 -4.61 -9.00 5.86
N ALA A 134 -5.05 -9.35 7.07
CA ALA A 134 -6.37 -8.97 7.57
C ALA A 134 -6.54 -7.45 7.63
N PHE A 135 -5.50 -6.72 8.08
CA PHE A 135 -5.50 -5.26 8.04
C PHE A 135 -5.60 -4.72 6.62
N LEU A 136 -4.75 -5.17 5.68
CA LEU A 136 -4.79 -4.72 4.28
C LEU A 136 -6.15 -5.02 3.64
N ASN A 137 -6.70 -6.21 3.87
CA ASN A 137 -8.04 -6.56 3.39
C ASN A 137 -9.16 -5.74 4.04
N SER A 138 -8.91 -5.06 5.16
CA SER A 138 -9.88 -4.17 5.79
C SER A 138 -9.92 -2.77 5.16
N LEU A 139 -8.90 -2.41 4.40
CA LEU A 139 -8.80 -1.13 3.69
C LEU A 139 -9.67 -1.17 2.45
#